data_f071ad7ef6236972ce9fd453f6041eca
#
_entry.id   f071ad7ef6236972ce9fd453f6041eca
#
_cell.length_a   1.000
_cell.length_b   1.000
_cell.length_c   1.000
_cell.angle_alpha   90.00
_cell.angle_beta   90.00
_cell.angle_gamma   90.00
#
_symmetry.space_group_name_H-M   'P 1'
#
loop_
_entity.id
_entity.type
_entity.pdbx_description
1 polymer ?
#
loop_
_entity_poly.entity_id
_entity_poly.type
_entity_poly.pdbx_seq_one_letter_code
_entity_poly.pdbx_strand_id
1 'polypeptide(L)'
;MKNLAYIAISFALLCCTGHPKEVRIEGEFANLEQGEFLIYSTDEALDRLDTLRILDGIFSYTLPTVQPATLHILYPNQSELVVFASPGDDIVIKGDAQNLSEVEVSGSEDNECYTEFRQETNGKSEEEVKKIAHNYILEYPTLAVSRYLFTTYYLCDEAASVKETTALYDSLCRACPDDLALSKLSSRVRSLGMLRVGNPLPDFSLTLKPGHGGNGTEERIIKKGDYEGKRLLIAFWASWKGGSASAIYRARRLRRELKAKGKDIDLISYSLDADESQLYRHESRDSIDFPSYCDFLSLSSPLVQKWGIRELPYIILVTPEGNIAASGSEWMTDIQPVANEL
;
A
#
# COMPACT_ATOMS: atom_id res chain seq x y z
N MET A 1 -73.05 33.80 10.49
CA MET A 1 -71.97 34.05 9.56
C MET A 1 -70.70 33.79 10.31
N LYS A 2 -70.07 32.63 10.08
CA LYS A 2 -68.86 32.15 10.78
C LYS A 2 -67.66 32.37 9.89
N ASN A 3 -66.75 33.24 10.27
CA ASN A 3 -65.49 33.43 9.60
C ASN A 3 -64.50 32.40 10.08
N LEU A 4 -64.09 31.50 9.18
CA LEU A 4 -62.99 30.54 9.39
C LEU A 4 -61.70 31.21 8.93
N ALA A 5 -60.81 31.49 9.89
CA ALA A 5 -59.45 31.99 9.57
C ALA A 5 -58.53 30.76 9.35
N TYR A 6 -58.03 30.59 8.15
CA TYR A 6 -57.00 29.63 7.84
C TYR A 6 -55.62 30.18 8.24
N ILE A 7 -55.01 29.59 9.26
CA ILE A 7 -53.61 29.82 9.63
C ILE A 7 -52.77 28.90 8.76
N ALA A 8 -52.09 29.48 7.74
CA ALA A 8 -51.08 28.80 6.99
C ALA A 8 -49.78 28.74 7.80
N ILE A 9 -49.44 27.57 8.33
CA ILE A 9 -48.14 27.31 8.93
C ILE A 9 -47.16 27.04 7.80
N SER A 10 -46.35 28.05 7.45
CA SER A 10 -45.18 27.88 6.59
C SER A 10 -44.08 27.14 7.33
N PHE A 11 -43.94 25.87 7.04
CA PHE A 11 -42.79 25.05 7.49
C PHE A 11 -41.58 25.46 6.64
N ALA A 12 -40.76 26.38 7.14
CA ALA A 12 -39.47 26.70 6.55
C ALA A 12 -38.54 25.48 6.76
N LEU A 13 -38.39 24.66 5.73
CA LEU A 13 -37.32 23.68 5.64
C LEU A 13 -35.99 24.46 5.52
N LEU A 14 -35.34 24.69 6.67
CA LEU A 14 -33.90 25.03 6.66
C LEU A 14 -33.15 23.82 6.13
N CYS A 15 -32.95 23.77 4.85
CA CYS A 15 -31.90 22.96 4.23
C CYS A 15 -30.57 23.56 4.70
N CYS A 16 -29.96 22.98 5.73
CA CYS A 16 -28.55 23.18 6.01
C CYS A 16 -27.76 22.52 4.88
N THR A 17 -27.61 23.22 3.77
CA THR A 17 -26.53 22.96 2.81
C THR A 17 -25.26 23.46 3.48
N GLY A 18 -24.62 22.59 4.26
CA GLY A 18 -23.27 22.86 4.74
C GLY A 18 -22.38 23.06 3.52
N HIS A 19 -21.94 24.29 3.31
CA HIS A 19 -20.89 24.55 2.33
C HIS A 19 -19.67 23.76 2.81
N PRO A 20 -18.94 23.08 1.91
CA PRO A 20 -17.68 22.45 2.29
C PRO A 20 -16.81 23.52 2.96
N LYS A 21 -16.30 23.21 4.15
CA LYS A 21 -15.36 24.09 4.81
C LYS A 21 -14.06 24.03 4.01
N GLU A 22 -13.53 25.20 3.67
CA GLU A 22 -12.26 25.30 2.96
C GLU A 22 -11.12 25.15 3.96
N VAL A 23 -10.07 24.41 3.56
CA VAL A 23 -8.76 24.47 4.17
C VAL A 23 -7.96 25.55 3.47
N ARG A 24 -7.31 26.42 4.24
CA ARG A 24 -6.39 27.42 3.72
C ARG A 24 -4.98 27.06 4.12
N ILE A 25 -4.06 27.10 3.16
CA ILE A 25 -2.65 26.86 3.38
C ILE A 25 -1.92 28.10 2.90
N GLU A 26 -1.26 28.79 3.80
CA GLU A 26 -0.41 29.93 3.50
C GLU A 26 1.05 29.55 3.78
N GLY A 27 1.94 29.96 2.90
CA GLY A 27 3.36 29.65 3.07
C GLY A 27 4.26 30.83 2.82
N GLU A 28 5.36 30.87 3.58
CA GLU A 28 6.44 31.85 3.44
C GLU A 28 7.80 31.13 3.48
N PHE A 29 8.54 31.23 2.37
CA PHE A 29 9.87 30.63 2.23
C PHE A 29 10.95 31.71 2.10
N ALA A 30 11.89 31.72 3.02
CA ALA A 30 13.12 32.47 2.86
C ALA A 30 13.96 31.87 1.71
N ASN A 31 14.78 32.70 1.06
CA ASN A 31 15.70 32.29 -0.02
C ASN A 31 15.02 31.68 -1.26
N LEU A 32 13.74 32.00 -1.51
CA LEU A 32 12.98 31.58 -2.67
C LEU A 32 12.12 32.75 -3.17
N GLU A 33 12.51 33.40 -4.27
CA GLU A 33 11.73 34.49 -4.83
C GLU A 33 10.54 33.95 -5.68
N GLN A 34 10.82 32.94 -6.52
CA GLN A 34 9.80 32.33 -7.39
C GLN A 34 10.02 30.84 -7.51
N GLY A 35 8.92 30.07 -7.56
CA GLY A 35 8.96 28.62 -7.72
C GLY A 35 7.60 27.99 -7.91
N GLU A 36 7.59 26.75 -8.30
CA GLU A 36 6.39 25.90 -8.37
C GLU A 36 6.67 24.61 -7.60
N PHE A 37 5.80 24.28 -6.65
CA PHE A 37 5.77 23.01 -5.97
C PHE A 37 4.52 22.25 -6.41
N LEU A 38 4.61 20.92 -6.41
CA LEU A 38 3.45 20.10 -6.71
C LEU A 38 2.78 19.69 -5.39
N ILE A 39 1.46 19.64 -5.39
CA ILE A 39 0.67 19.16 -4.25
C ILE A 39 -0.26 18.05 -4.70
N TYR A 40 -0.34 16.98 -3.93
CA TYR A 40 -1.22 15.84 -4.17
C TYR A 40 -1.65 15.20 -2.85
N SER A 41 -2.59 14.24 -2.91
CA SER A 41 -3.07 13.45 -1.79
C SER A 41 -3.02 11.97 -2.14
N THR A 42 -2.75 11.13 -1.14
CA THR A 42 -2.78 9.67 -1.27
C THR A 42 -4.06 9.03 -0.72
N ASP A 43 -4.92 9.83 -0.10
CA ASP A 43 -6.19 9.43 0.52
C ASP A 43 -7.43 9.87 -0.25
N GLU A 44 -7.28 10.18 -1.55
CA GLU A 44 -8.34 10.59 -2.46
C GLU A 44 -8.99 11.95 -2.10
N ALA A 45 -8.41 12.72 -1.17
CA ALA A 45 -8.92 14.06 -0.81
C ALA A 45 -8.66 15.09 -1.92
N LEU A 46 -7.62 14.89 -2.72
CA LEU A 46 -7.31 15.62 -3.93
C LEU A 46 -7.21 14.61 -5.08
N ASP A 47 -8.09 14.69 -6.05
CA ASP A 47 -8.21 13.73 -7.17
C ASP A 47 -7.22 13.99 -8.32
N ARG A 48 -6.36 14.99 -8.15
CA ARG A 48 -5.38 15.42 -9.15
C ARG A 48 -4.09 15.91 -8.50
N LEU A 49 -3.05 15.95 -9.32
CA LEU A 49 -1.84 16.69 -9.03
C LEU A 49 -2.11 18.18 -9.30
N ASP A 50 -1.89 19.04 -8.31
CA ASP A 50 -2.05 20.48 -8.44
C ASP A 50 -0.71 21.21 -8.22
N THR A 51 -0.66 22.51 -8.44
CA THR A 51 0.57 23.31 -8.37
C THR A 51 0.42 24.48 -7.40
N LEU A 52 1.36 24.56 -6.44
CA LEU A 52 1.55 25.70 -5.56
C LEU A 52 2.52 26.68 -6.24
N ARG A 53 2.07 27.89 -6.55
CA ARG A 53 2.92 28.93 -7.14
C ARG A 53 3.41 29.87 -6.07
N ILE A 54 4.71 30.05 -6.01
CA ILE A 54 5.39 30.91 -5.05
C ILE A 54 5.83 32.18 -5.79
N LEU A 55 5.44 33.32 -5.25
CA LEU A 55 5.83 34.66 -5.73
C LEU A 55 6.32 35.46 -4.54
N ASP A 56 7.51 36.03 -4.66
CA ASP A 56 8.17 36.80 -3.58
C ASP A 56 8.28 35.99 -2.26
N GLY A 57 8.53 34.69 -2.39
CA GLY A 57 8.63 33.76 -1.26
C GLY A 57 7.31 33.32 -0.65
N ILE A 58 6.17 33.81 -1.15
CA ILE A 58 4.85 33.60 -0.55
C ILE A 58 3.96 32.78 -1.47
N PHE A 59 3.13 31.93 -0.89
CA PHE A 59 2.02 31.27 -1.60
C PHE A 59 0.77 31.18 -0.73
N SER A 60 -0.36 31.02 -1.39
CA SER A 60 -1.63 30.68 -0.76
C SER A 60 -2.34 29.62 -1.61
N TYR A 61 -2.90 28.63 -0.93
CA TYR A 61 -3.64 27.53 -1.55
C TYR A 61 -4.91 27.26 -0.77
N THR A 62 -6.02 27.04 -1.46
CA THR A 62 -7.30 26.74 -0.85
C THR A 62 -7.82 25.41 -1.38
N LEU A 63 -8.16 24.50 -0.46
CA LEU A 63 -8.72 23.20 -0.77
C LEU A 63 -10.13 23.08 -0.18
N PRO A 64 -11.18 22.98 -1.01
CA PRO A 64 -12.50 22.61 -0.53
C PRO A 64 -12.52 21.13 -0.17
N THR A 65 -12.66 20.82 1.10
CA THR A 65 -12.74 19.43 1.55
C THR A 65 -13.84 19.23 2.59
N VAL A 66 -14.42 18.03 2.60
CA VAL A 66 -15.45 17.61 3.56
C VAL A 66 -14.93 16.59 4.55
N GLN A 67 -13.71 16.12 4.37
CA GLN A 67 -13.06 15.11 5.21
C GLN A 67 -11.58 15.46 5.43
N PRO A 68 -10.96 14.94 6.50
CA PRO A 68 -9.53 15.09 6.72
C PRO A 68 -8.70 14.56 5.54
N ALA A 69 -7.60 15.22 5.24
CA ALA A 69 -6.71 14.93 4.12
C ALA A 69 -5.25 14.89 4.58
N THR A 70 -4.48 13.98 3.98
CA THR A 70 -3.02 13.98 4.05
C THR A 70 -2.48 14.51 2.71
N LEU A 71 -1.93 15.69 2.74
CA LEU A 71 -1.40 16.38 1.57
C LEU A 71 0.11 16.21 1.51
N HIS A 72 0.63 16.00 0.32
CA HIS A 72 2.05 15.88 0.03
C HIS A 72 2.47 17.04 -0.86
N ILE A 73 3.39 17.86 -0.39
CA ILE A 73 4.00 18.95 -1.15
C ILE A 73 5.37 18.48 -1.62
N LEU A 74 5.49 18.26 -2.93
CA LEU A 74 6.70 17.79 -3.58
C LEU A 74 7.52 18.99 -4.08
N TYR A 75 8.75 19.08 -3.59
CA TYR A 75 9.70 20.10 -3.99
C TYR A 75 10.47 19.72 -5.26
N PRO A 76 11.07 20.69 -5.99
CA PRO A 76 11.84 20.41 -7.21
C PRO A 76 13.02 19.46 -7.03
N ASN A 77 13.58 19.38 -5.81
CA ASN A 77 14.67 18.45 -5.47
C ASN A 77 14.18 17.03 -5.12
N GLN A 78 12.88 16.74 -5.33
CA GLN A 78 12.19 15.49 -5.01
C GLN A 78 12.04 15.19 -3.51
N SER A 79 12.39 16.12 -2.62
CA SER A 79 12.00 15.99 -1.21
C SER A 79 10.52 16.35 -1.03
N GLU A 80 9.94 15.90 0.06
CA GLU A 80 8.51 15.96 0.29
C GLU A 80 8.19 16.52 1.68
N LEU A 81 7.19 17.39 1.75
CA LEU A 81 6.60 17.86 2.99
C LEU A 81 5.18 17.31 3.12
N VAL A 82 4.88 16.64 4.20
CA VAL A 82 3.53 16.17 4.51
C VAL A 82 2.80 17.18 5.37
N VAL A 83 1.54 17.45 5.01
CA VAL A 83 0.66 18.41 5.70
C VAL A 83 -0.67 17.73 5.98
N PHE A 84 -1.13 17.79 7.22
CA PHE A 84 -2.42 17.27 7.63
C PHE A 84 -3.45 18.40 7.61
N ALA A 85 -4.57 18.17 6.94
CA ALA A 85 -5.59 19.19 6.72
C ALA A 85 -6.97 18.66 7.12
N SER A 86 -7.67 19.37 7.97
CA SER A 86 -9.06 19.09 8.34
C SER A 86 -9.99 20.22 7.86
N PRO A 87 -11.25 19.92 7.55
CA PRO A 87 -12.18 20.93 7.06
C PRO A 87 -12.28 22.18 7.95
N GLY A 88 -11.82 23.32 7.42
CA GLY A 88 -11.81 24.61 8.10
C GLY A 88 -10.50 24.98 8.78
N ASP A 89 -9.42 24.21 8.58
CA ASP A 89 -8.09 24.56 9.07
C ASP A 89 -7.49 25.75 8.30
N ASP A 90 -6.80 26.59 9.05
CA ASP A 90 -5.91 27.64 8.53
C ASP A 90 -4.47 27.23 8.85
N ILE A 91 -3.77 26.68 7.85
CA ILE A 91 -2.43 26.09 7.98
C ILE A 91 -1.39 27.10 7.51
N VAL A 92 -0.32 27.23 8.28
CA VAL A 92 0.81 28.10 7.99
C VAL A 92 2.09 27.29 7.86
N ILE A 93 2.80 27.49 6.72
CA ILE A 93 4.07 26.83 6.40
C ILE A 93 5.16 27.91 6.35
N LYS A 94 6.18 27.78 7.18
CA LYS A 94 7.32 28.71 7.22
C LYS A 94 8.64 27.99 7.22
N GLY A 95 9.59 28.50 6.46
CA GLY A 95 10.93 27.93 6.47
C GLY A 95 11.89 28.55 5.46
N ASP A 96 13.03 27.92 5.33
CA ASP A 96 14.05 28.27 4.34
C ASP A 96 14.04 27.22 3.21
N ALA A 97 13.91 27.69 1.98
CA ALA A 97 13.92 26.81 0.82
C ALA A 97 15.26 26.07 0.60
N GLN A 98 16.33 26.53 1.24
CA GLN A 98 17.64 25.86 1.26
C GLN A 98 17.72 24.76 2.33
N ASN A 99 16.83 24.79 3.36
CA ASN A 99 16.79 23.81 4.44
C ASN A 99 15.37 23.32 4.72
N LEU A 100 14.85 22.51 3.80
CA LEU A 100 13.47 22.02 3.85
C LEU A 100 13.19 21.06 5.03
N SER A 101 14.24 20.51 5.65
CA SER A 101 14.08 19.66 6.85
C SER A 101 13.64 20.44 8.09
N GLU A 102 13.89 21.76 8.11
CA GLU A 102 13.54 22.64 9.21
C GLU A 102 12.27 23.48 8.96
N VAL A 103 11.55 23.20 7.87
CA VAL A 103 10.28 23.88 7.58
C VAL A 103 9.26 23.56 8.68
N GLU A 104 8.67 24.59 9.24
CA GLU A 104 7.63 24.48 10.27
C GLU A 104 6.24 24.52 9.63
N VAL A 105 5.37 23.64 10.10
CA VAL A 105 3.94 23.61 9.72
C VAL A 105 3.12 23.74 11.00
N SER A 106 2.23 24.70 11.03
CA SER A 106 1.37 24.99 12.18
C SER A 106 -0.08 25.20 11.76
N GLY A 107 -0.98 25.43 12.73
CA GLY A 107 -2.41 25.65 12.52
C GLY A 107 -3.27 24.42 12.77
N SER A 108 -2.67 23.30 13.17
CA SER A 108 -3.37 22.16 13.73
C SER A 108 -2.43 21.32 14.60
N GLU A 109 -3.00 20.58 15.56
CA GLU A 109 -2.24 19.71 16.46
C GLU A 109 -1.45 18.64 15.68
N ASP A 110 -2.04 18.09 14.59
CA ASP A 110 -1.37 17.14 13.72
C ASP A 110 -0.09 17.72 13.08
N ASN A 111 -0.16 18.94 12.57
CA ASN A 111 0.97 19.59 11.91
C ASN A 111 2.07 20.00 12.88
N GLU A 112 1.70 20.47 14.06
CA GLU A 112 2.64 20.82 15.13
C GLU A 112 3.37 19.56 15.61
N CYS A 113 2.63 18.49 15.91
CA CYS A 113 3.16 17.19 16.30
C CYS A 113 4.11 16.61 15.22
N TYR A 114 3.73 16.70 13.94
CA TYR A 114 4.60 16.21 12.85
C TYR A 114 5.85 17.09 12.65
N THR A 115 5.74 18.39 12.86
CA THR A 115 6.90 19.28 12.84
C THR A 115 7.90 18.92 13.95
N GLU A 116 7.43 18.70 15.17
CA GLU A 116 8.28 18.22 16.28
C GLU A 116 8.92 16.87 15.96
N PHE A 117 8.16 15.92 15.43
CA PHE A 117 8.69 14.63 15.01
C PHE A 117 9.81 14.77 13.98
N ARG A 118 9.64 15.61 12.95
CA ARG A 118 10.67 15.84 11.92
C ARG A 118 11.91 16.49 12.49
N GLN A 119 11.77 17.46 13.39
CA GLN A 119 12.90 18.12 14.07
C GLN A 119 13.65 17.12 14.97
N GLU A 120 12.92 16.29 15.74
CA GLU A 120 13.54 15.28 16.60
C GLU A 120 14.27 14.21 15.79
N THR A 121 13.78 13.85 14.60
CA THR A 121 14.35 12.79 13.77
C THR A 121 15.42 13.27 12.79
N ASN A 122 15.64 14.57 12.66
CA ASN A 122 16.62 15.12 11.73
C ASN A 122 18.04 14.59 12.03
N GLY A 123 18.66 14.02 11.00
CA GLY A 123 20.00 13.44 11.08
C GLY A 123 20.13 12.12 11.84
N LYS A 124 19.02 11.51 12.28
CA LYS A 124 19.04 10.21 12.95
C LYS A 124 19.05 9.04 11.95
N SER A 125 19.50 7.88 12.43
CA SER A 125 19.42 6.64 11.67
C SER A 125 17.97 6.17 11.50
N GLU A 126 17.70 5.37 10.48
CA GLU A 126 16.38 4.82 10.20
C GLU A 126 15.80 4.03 11.40
N GLU A 127 16.65 3.28 12.11
CA GLU A 127 16.26 2.52 13.31
C GLU A 127 15.85 3.47 14.47
N GLU A 128 16.57 4.56 14.67
CA GLU A 128 16.23 5.57 15.67
C GLU A 128 14.95 6.30 15.32
N VAL A 129 14.77 6.69 14.05
CA VAL A 129 13.53 7.32 13.55
C VAL A 129 12.33 6.40 13.79
N LYS A 130 12.45 5.12 13.48
CA LYS A 130 11.39 4.14 13.70
C LYS A 130 11.00 4.01 15.17
N LYS A 131 11.99 4.03 16.07
CA LYS A 131 11.76 4.00 17.52
C LYS A 131 11.04 5.26 18.03
N ILE A 132 11.41 6.44 17.50
CA ILE A 132 10.74 7.70 17.82
C ILE A 132 9.30 7.65 17.28
N ALA A 133 9.09 7.20 16.03
CA ALA A 133 7.75 7.02 15.46
C ALA A 133 6.87 6.10 16.31
N HIS A 134 7.43 5.02 16.88
CA HIS A 134 6.71 4.15 17.82
C HIS A 134 6.15 4.91 19.00
N ASN A 135 6.97 5.77 19.61
CA ASN A 135 6.58 6.55 20.78
C ASN A 135 5.47 7.54 20.42
N TYR A 136 5.63 8.28 19.33
CA TYR A 136 4.61 9.22 18.84
C TYR A 136 3.26 8.54 18.55
N ILE A 137 3.27 7.37 17.91
CA ILE A 137 2.06 6.59 17.64
C ILE A 137 1.32 6.22 18.93
N LEU A 138 2.05 5.87 19.99
CA LEU A 138 1.45 5.50 21.28
C LEU A 138 1.03 6.71 22.11
N GLU A 139 1.72 7.83 22.00
CA GLU A 139 1.47 9.05 22.74
C GLU A 139 0.29 9.83 22.16
N TYR A 140 0.19 9.88 20.82
CA TYR A 140 -0.84 10.66 20.11
C TYR A 140 -1.75 9.78 19.23
N PRO A 141 -2.35 8.69 19.75
CA PRO A 141 -2.99 7.67 18.91
C PRO A 141 -4.25 8.17 18.17
N THR A 142 -4.80 9.32 18.57
CA THR A 142 -5.98 9.92 17.93
C THR A 142 -5.66 10.86 16.78
N LEU A 143 -4.41 11.29 16.63
CA LEU A 143 -3.99 12.20 15.60
C LEU A 143 -3.79 11.50 14.23
N ALA A 144 -4.00 12.23 13.14
CA ALA A 144 -3.77 11.75 11.78
C ALA A 144 -2.29 11.44 11.54
N VAL A 145 -1.39 12.21 12.16
CA VAL A 145 0.06 11.97 12.10
C VAL A 145 0.42 10.57 12.59
N SER A 146 -0.24 10.03 13.62
CA SER A 146 0.05 8.68 14.11
C SER A 146 -0.34 7.60 13.10
N ARG A 147 -1.43 7.78 12.35
CA ARG A 147 -1.80 6.88 11.24
C ARG A 147 -0.78 6.96 10.10
N TYR A 148 -0.32 8.15 9.80
CA TYR A 148 0.73 8.36 8.79
C TYR A 148 2.04 7.68 9.19
N LEU A 149 2.53 7.91 10.41
CA LEU A 149 3.75 7.29 10.94
C LEU A 149 3.63 5.76 10.99
N PHE A 150 2.48 5.24 11.45
CA PHE A 150 2.20 3.80 11.41
C PHE A 150 2.27 3.24 9.99
N THR A 151 1.66 3.91 9.04
CA THR A 151 1.67 3.46 7.64
C THR A 151 3.08 3.48 7.06
N THR A 152 3.81 4.55 7.28
CA THR A 152 5.14 4.77 6.72
C THR A 152 6.19 3.82 7.32
N TYR A 153 6.28 3.74 8.64
CA TYR A 153 7.39 3.07 9.33
C TYR A 153 7.08 1.63 9.76
N TYR A 154 5.81 1.19 9.71
CA TYR A 154 5.42 -0.16 10.13
C TYR A 154 4.67 -0.92 9.05
N LEU A 155 3.62 -0.34 8.47
CA LEU A 155 2.80 -1.06 7.51
C LEU A 155 3.46 -1.17 6.13
N CYS A 156 4.26 -0.19 5.72
CA CYS A 156 4.99 -0.18 4.44
C CYS A 156 6.43 -0.71 4.57
N ASP A 157 6.96 -0.86 5.76
CA ASP A 157 8.29 -1.43 5.99
C ASP A 157 8.22 -2.96 6.01
N GLU A 158 8.89 -3.61 5.05
CA GLU A 158 8.94 -5.07 4.93
C GLU A 158 9.75 -5.72 6.05
N ALA A 159 10.73 -5.01 6.62
CA ALA A 159 11.53 -5.46 7.74
C ALA A 159 10.80 -5.33 9.09
N ALA A 160 9.65 -4.64 9.12
CA ALA A 160 8.91 -4.45 10.36
C ALA A 160 8.41 -5.77 10.96
N SER A 161 8.49 -5.85 12.29
CA SER A 161 7.95 -6.98 13.04
C SER A 161 6.41 -7.02 12.89
N VAL A 162 5.87 -8.11 12.32
CA VAL A 162 4.40 -8.28 12.21
C VAL A 162 3.72 -8.20 13.57
N LYS A 163 4.32 -8.75 14.62
CA LYS A 163 3.78 -8.69 15.97
C LYS A 163 3.66 -7.24 16.46
N GLU A 164 4.71 -6.45 16.25
CA GLU A 164 4.73 -5.04 16.64
C GLU A 164 3.75 -4.21 15.80
N THR A 165 3.77 -4.39 14.47
CA THR A 165 2.85 -3.70 13.56
C THR A 165 1.39 -4.01 13.90
N THR A 166 1.06 -5.27 14.19
CA THR A 166 -0.31 -5.64 14.61
C THR A 166 -0.67 -5.01 15.95
N ALA A 167 0.24 -5.02 16.92
CA ALA A 167 -0.01 -4.41 18.24
C ALA A 167 -0.24 -2.90 18.16
N LEU A 168 0.53 -2.18 17.34
CA LEU A 168 0.33 -0.76 17.08
C LEU A 168 -1.00 -0.49 16.39
N TYR A 169 -1.34 -1.26 15.38
CA TYR A 169 -2.63 -1.17 14.70
C TYR A 169 -3.81 -1.35 15.68
N ASP A 170 -3.75 -2.39 16.51
CA ASP A 170 -4.78 -2.65 17.54
C ASP A 170 -4.87 -1.51 18.55
N SER A 171 -3.74 -0.85 18.86
CA SER A 171 -3.73 0.33 19.74
C SER A 171 -4.44 1.52 19.11
N LEU A 172 -4.15 1.82 17.84
CA LEU A 172 -4.81 2.87 17.07
C LEU A 172 -6.32 2.61 16.95
N CYS A 173 -6.72 1.37 16.62
CA CYS A 173 -8.14 1.00 16.52
C CYS A 173 -8.89 1.12 17.86
N ARG A 174 -8.23 0.86 19.01
CA ARG A 174 -8.83 1.08 20.32
C ARG A 174 -9.03 2.55 20.65
N ALA A 175 -8.09 3.41 20.23
CA ALA A 175 -8.19 4.86 20.44
C ALA A 175 -9.22 5.51 19.50
N CYS A 176 -9.33 5.00 18.27
CA CYS A 176 -10.19 5.55 17.21
C CYS A 176 -11.05 4.44 16.57
N PRO A 177 -12.05 3.86 17.26
CA PRO A 177 -12.81 2.71 16.77
C PRO A 177 -13.63 3.00 15.51
N ASP A 178 -14.04 4.25 15.30
CA ASP A 178 -14.86 4.67 14.16
C ASP A 178 -14.04 5.29 13.01
N ASP A 179 -12.71 5.18 13.06
CA ASP A 179 -11.84 5.74 12.05
C ASP A 179 -11.87 4.91 10.73
N LEU A 180 -12.42 5.52 9.68
CA LEU A 180 -12.55 4.88 8.37
C LEU A 180 -11.19 4.65 7.70
N ALA A 181 -10.19 5.51 7.94
CA ALA A 181 -8.85 5.35 7.38
C ALA A 181 -8.17 4.11 7.98
N LEU A 182 -8.27 3.92 9.31
CA LEU A 182 -7.78 2.70 9.97
C LEU A 182 -8.53 1.46 9.49
N SER A 183 -9.85 1.55 9.33
CA SER A 183 -10.64 0.41 8.84
C SER A 183 -10.22 -0.06 7.44
N LYS A 184 -9.86 0.86 6.54
CA LYS A 184 -9.30 0.56 5.21
C LYS A 184 -7.98 -0.20 5.28
N LEU A 185 -7.18 -0.01 6.34
CA LEU A 185 -5.90 -0.71 6.53
C LEU A 185 -6.07 -2.15 7.07
N SER A 186 -7.24 -2.50 7.59
CA SER A 186 -7.47 -3.79 8.28
C SER A 186 -7.14 -5.03 7.44
N SER A 187 -7.47 -5.02 6.17
CA SER A 187 -7.15 -6.13 5.26
C SER A 187 -5.65 -6.28 5.05
N ARG A 188 -4.95 -5.15 4.93
CA ARG A 188 -3.50 -5.08 4.73
C ARG A 188 -2.74 -5.53 5.99
N VAL A 189 -3.18 -5.12 7.17
CA VAL A 189 -2.59 -5.59 8.44
C VAL A 189 -2.82 -7.09 8.63
N ARG A 190 -4.02 -7.60 8.33
CA ARG A 190 -4.33 -9.04 8.40
C ARG A 190 -3.52 -9.88 7.44
N SER A 191 -3.11 -9.33 6.29
CA SER A 191 -2.26 -10.03 5.33
C SER A 191 -0.78 -10.10 5.76
N LEU A 192 -0.36 -9.27 6.73
CA LEU A 192 1.00 -9.29 7.23
C LEU A 192 1.36 -10.65 7.81
N GLY A 193 2.47 -11.20 7.34
CA GLY A 193 2.95 -12.48 7.82
C GLY A 193 2.12 -13.71 7.40
N MET A 194 1.11 -13.55 6.57
CA MET A 194 0.30 -14.66 6.07
C MET A 194 1.16 -15.68 5.31
N LEU A 195 2.14 -15.21 4.55
CA LEU A 195 3.07 -16.03 3.77
C LEU A 195 4.39 -16.32 4.47
N ARG A 196 4.46 -16.26 5.81
CA ARG A 196 5.67 -16.58 6.56
C ARG A 196 6.00 -18.05 6.52
N VAL A 197 7.29 -18.36 6.53
CA VAL A 197 7.82 -19.71 6.67
C VAL A 197 7.26 -20.37 7.94
N GLY A 198 6.79 -21.59 7.79
CA GLY A 198 6.15 -22.39 8.83
C GLY A 198 4.63 -22.26 8.89
N ASN A 199 4.04 -21.19 8.34
CA ASN A 199 2.59 -21.05 8.28
C ASN A 199 1.98 -21.99 7.23
N PRO A 200 0.71 -22.44 7.41
CA PRO A 200 -0.01 -23.13 6.36
C PRO A 200 -0.26 -22.16 5.17
N LEU A 201 -0.08 -22.67 3.94
CA LEU A 201 -0.44 -21.92 2.75
C LEU A 201 -1.93 -21.50 2.83
N PRO A 202 -2.28 -20.23 2.64
CA PRO A 202 -3.68 -19.81 2.63
C PRO A 202 -4.48 -20.46 1.49
N ASP A 203 -5.78 -20.61 1.68
CA ASP A 203 -6.66 -21.17 0.65
C ASP A 203 -6.77 -20.27 -0.57
N PHE A 204 -6.73 -20.91 -1.75
CA PHE A 204 -6.93 -20.27 -3.03
C PHE A 204 -7.82 -21.13 -3.95
N SER A 205 -8.40 -20.48 -4.92
CA SER A 205 -9.13 -21.11 -6.05
C SER A 205 -8.89 -20.24 -7.28
N LEU A 206 -8.30 -20.84 -8.32
CA LEU A 206 -7.91 -20.14 -9.55
C LEU A 206 -8.61 -20.80 -10.73
N THR A 207 -9.34 -20.01 -11.52
CA THR A 207 -9.95 -20.46 -12.78
C THR A 207 -8.96 -20.27 -13.92
N LEU A 208 -8.40 -21.37 -14.41
CA LEU A 208 -7.42 -21.38 -15.50
C LEU A 208 -8.13 -21.29 -16.83
N LYS A 209 -7.82 -20.25 -17.61
CA LYS A 209 -8.37 -20.08 -18.96
C LYS A 209 -7.64 -20.99 -19.97
N PRO A 210 -8.36 -21.51 -21.00
CA PRO A 210 -7.73 -22.27 -22.08
C PRO A 210 -6.70 -21.46 -22.85
N GLY A 211 -5.66 -22.13 -23.37
CA GLY A 211 -4.69 -21.52 -24.26
C GLY A 211 -3.58 -20.73 -23.59
N HIS A 212 -3.58 -20.62 -22.25
CA HIS A 212 -2.50 -19.99 -21.48
C HIS A 212 -1.60 -21.04 -20.85
N GLY A 213 -0.29 -20.96 -21.12
CA GLY A 213 0.71 -21.85 -20.54
C GLY A 213 0.36 -23.33 -20.72
N GLY A 214 0.41 -24.08 -19.61
CA GLY A 214 0.03 -25.51 -19.56
C GLY A 214 -1.44 -25.78 -19.24
N ASN A 215 -2.35 -24.85 -19.46
CA ASN A 215 -3.76 -24.98 -19.03
C ASN A 215 -4.59 -25.93 -19.90
N GLY A 216 -4.08 -26.30 -21.11
CA GLY A 216 -4.84 -27.15 -22.05
C GLY A 216 -5.91 -26.39 -22.81
N THR A 217 -6.92 -27.12 -23.31
CA THR A 217 -7.96 -26.60 -24.21
C THR A 217 -9.29 -26.28 -23.52
N GLU A 218 -9.42 -26.63 -22.24
CA GLU A 218 -10.65 -26.44 -21.46
C GLU A 218 -10.38 -25.57 -20.22
N GLU A 219 -11.42 -24.83 -19.82
CA GLU A 219 -11.39 -24.10 -18.54
C GLU A 219 -11.39 -25.10 -17.38
N ARG A 220 -10.55 -24.87 -16.39
CA ARG A 220 -10.54 -25.70 -15.18
C ARG A 220 -10.25 -24.86 -13.95
N ILE A 221 -10.75 -25.31 -12.82
CA ILE A 221 -10.47 -24.67 -11.53
C ILE A 221 -9.41 -25.50 -10.81
N ILE A 222 -8.37 -24.85 -10.32
CA ILE A 222 -7.39 -25.44 -9.40
C ILE A 222 -7.54 -24.83 -8.02
N LYS A 223 -7.34 -25.65 -6.99
CA LYS A 223 -7.47 -25.27 -5.59
C LYS A 223 -6.29 -25.78 -4.80
N LYS A 224 -6.06 -25.22 -3.61
CA LYS A 224 -5.02 -25.71 -2.68
C LYS A 224 -5.09 -27.22 -2.46
N GLY A 225 -6.29 -27.79 -2.29
CA GLY A 225 -6.50 -29.23 -2.07
C GLY A 225 -5.98 -30.15 -3.18
N ASP A 226 -5.83 -29.66 -4.42
CA ASP A 226 -5.31 -30.43 -5.55
C ASP A 226 -3.81 -30.73 -5.42
N TYR A 227 -3.15 -30.09 -4.45
CA TYR A 227 -1.71 -30.19 -4.19
C TYR A 227 -1.38 -30.82 -2.84
N GLU A 228 -2.36 -31.42 -2.15
CA GLU A 228 -2.12 -32.14 -0.91
C GLU A 228 -1.15 -33.31 -1.12
N GLY A 229 -0.21 -33.46 -0.22
CA GLY A 229 0.85 -34.48 -0.28
C GLY A 229 1.97 -34.19 -1.28
N LYS A 230 1.91 -33.06 -1.99
CA LYS A 230 2.91 -32.63 -2.97
C LYS A 230 3.60 -31.35 -2.55
N ARG A 231 4.84 -31.17 -2.99
CA ARG A 231 5.46 -29.85 -2.95
C ARG A 231 4.84 -28.95 -3.99
N LEU A 232 4.67 -27.68 -3.67
CA LEU A 232 4.12 -26.70 -4.61
C LEU A 232 5.02 -25.48 -4.66
N LEU A 233 5.36 -25.06 -5.87
CA LEU A 233 5.91 -23.75 -6.15
C LEU A 233 4.78 -22.86 -6.69
N ILE A 234 4.67 -21.64 -6.18
CA ILE A 234 3.81 -20.61 -6.77
C ILE A 234 4.69 -19.43 -7.09
N ALA A 235 4.72 -19.04 -8.36
CA ALA A 235 5.56 -17.94 -8.84
C ALA A 235 4.67 -16.77 -9.30
N PHE A 236 4.67 -15.69 -8.53
CA PHE A 236 4.05 -14.42 -8.90
C PHE A 236 5.06 -13.59 -9.68
N TRP A 237 4.65 -13.12 -10.85
CA TRP A 237 5.53 -12.43 -11.78
C TRP A 237 4.77 -11.49 -12.71
N ALA A 238 5.48 -10.65 -13.46
CA ALA A 238 4.89 -9.86 -14.52
C ALA A 238 5.92 -9.65 -15.66
N SER A 239 5.45 -9.57 -16.90
CA SER A 239 6.32 -9.39 -18.07
C SER A 239 7.10 -8.07 -18.06
N TRP A 240 6.51 -7.04 -17.46
CA TRP A 240 7.08 -5.69 -17.34
C TRP A 240 8.09 -5.53 -16.18
N LYS A 241 8.17 -6.52 -15.26
CA LYS A 241 9.06 -6.42 -14.09
C LYS A 241 10.37 -7.13 -14.33
N GLY A 242 11.47 -6.40 -14.15
CA GLY A 242 12.82 -6.96 -14.19
C GLY A 242 12.99 -8.13 -13.23
N GLY A 243 13.75 -9.15 -13.60
CA GLY A 243 13.96 -10.35 -12.79
C GLY A 243 12.87 -11.44 -12.90
N SER A 244 11.66 -11.11 -13.32
CA SER A 244 10.53 -12.06 -13.42
C SER A 244 10.81 -13.25 -14.32
N ALA A 245 11.34 -13.02 -15.52
CA ALA A 245 11.70 -14.10 -16.45
C ALA A 245 12.76 -15.05 -15.85
N SER A 246 13.75 -14.50 -15.13
CA SER A 246 14.76 -15.28 -14.43
C SER A 246 14.16 -16.11 -13.29
N ALA A 247 13.22 -15.57 -12.53
CA ALA A 247 12.55 -16.27 -11.44
C ALA A 247 11.71 -17.45 -11.94
N ILE A 248 10.92 -17.26 -13.00
CA ILE A 248 10.16 -18.34 -13.66
C ILE A 248 11.10 -19.42 -14.21
N TYR A 249 12.18 -19.04 -14.87
CA TYR A 249 13.17 -20.00 -15.35
C TYR A 249 13.78 -20.84 -14.21
N ARG A 250 14.15 -20.21 -13.10
CA ARG A 250 14.69 -20.90 -11.92
C ARG A 250 13.65 -21.81 -11.25
N ALA A 251 12.40 -21.36 -11.10
CA ALA A 251 11.31 -22.18 -10.55
C ALA A 251 11.07 -23.43 -11.42
N ARG A 252 11.03 -23.27 -12.74
CA ARG A 252 10.89 -24.36 -13.69
C ARG A 252 12.08 -25.33 -13.65
N ARG A 253 13.29 -24.81 -13.53
CA ARG A 253 14.51 -25.62 -13.37
C ARG A 253 14.47 -26.44 -12.09
N LEU A 254 14.13 -25.82 -10.96
CA LEU A 254 13.98 -26.51 -9.66
C LEU A 254 12.94 -27.62 -9.74
N ARG A 255 11.76 -27.34 -10.33
CA ARG A 255 10.72 -28.37 -10.54
C ARG A 255 11.27 -29.58 -11.31
N ARG A 256 12.02 -29.36 -12.40
CA ARG A 256 12.61 -30.45 -13.19
C ARG A 256 13.65 -31.24 -12.41
N GLU A 257 14.54 -30.57 -11.70
CA GLU A 257 15.59 -31.20 -10.89
C GLU A 257 15.00 -32.06 -9.76
N LEU A 258 13.98 -31.55 -9.07
CA LEU A 258 13.32 -32.31 -7.98
C LEU A 258 12.52 -33.51 -8.54
N LYS A 259 11.80 -33.34 -9.67
CA LYS A 259 11.11 -34.48 -10.34
C LYS A 259 12.11 -35.57 -10.78
N ALA A 260 13.27 -35.18 -11.29
CA ALA A 260 14.33 -36.14 -11.66
C ALA A 260 14.88 -36.90 -10.44
N LYS A 261 14.84 -36.32 -9.23
CA LYS A 261 15.18 -36.97 -7.96
C LYS A 261 14.03 -37.80 -7.37
N GLY A 262 12.90 -37.95 -8.08
CA GLY A 262 11.71 -38.67 -7.61
C GLY A 262 10.88 -37.90 -6.58
N LYS A 263 11.09 -36.58 -6.43
CA LYS A 263 10.28 -35.71 -5.55
C LYS A 263 9.04 -35.24 -6.28
N ASP A 264 7.85 -35.45 -5.71
CA ASP A 264 6.62 -34.91 -6.30
C ASP A 264 6.51 -33.40 -6.00
N ILE A 265 6.54 -32.61 -7.06
CA ILE A 265 6.49 -31.15 -7.00
C ILE A 265 5.75 -30.59 -8.23
N ASP A 266 4.82 -29.70 -7.97
CA ASP A 266 4.13 -28.94 -8.99
C ASP A 266 4.52 -27.45 -8.98
N LEU A 267 4.18 -26.74 -10.06
CA LEU A 267 4.44 -25.30 -10.23
C LEU A 267 3.18 -24.63 -10.76
N ILE A 268 2.79 -23.52 -10.15
CA ILE A 268 1.77 -22.60 -10.63
C ILE A 268 2.46 -21.28 -11.01
N SER A 269 2.22 -20.80 -12.21
CA SER A 269 2.54 -19.46 -12.64
C SER A 269 1.37 -18.52 -12.36
N TYR A 270 1.61 -17.43 -11.65
CA TYR A 270 0.63 -16.38 -11.41
C TYR A 270 1.14 -15.07 -12.02
N SER A 271 0.61 -14.69 -13.17
CA SER A 271 0.99 -13.45 -13.83
C SER A 271 0.16 -12.27 -13.33
N LEU A 272 0.83 -11.13 -13.15
CA LEU A 272 0.23 -9.84 -12.82
C LEU A 272 0.23 -8.89 -14.04
N ASP A 273 0.28 -9.43 -15.23
CA ASP A 273 0.13 -8.63 -16.45
C ASP A 273 -1.31 -8.10 -16.56
N ALA A 274 -1.44 -6.85 -17.00
CA ALA A 274 -2.73 -6.24 -17.29
C ALA A 274 -3.15 -6.39 -18.76
N ASP A 275 -2.22 -6.85 -19.63
CA ASP A 275 -2.43 -7.01 -21.06
C ASP A 275 -2.22 -8.46 -21.48
N GLU A 276 -3.29 -9.08 -22.01
CA GLU A 276 -3.29 -10.46 -22.48
C GLU A 276 -2.28 -10.72 -23.60
N SER A 277 -2.05 -9.76 -24.48
CA SER A 277 -1.10 -9.89 -25.58
C SER A 277 0.37 -9.94 -25.11
N GLN A 278 0.69 -9.25 -24.03
CA GLN A 278 2.01 -9.29 -23.40
C GLN A 278 2.25 -10.63 -22.71
N LEU A 279 1.27 -11.10 -21.93
CA LEU A 279 1.31 -12.41 -21.29
C LEU A 279 1.51 -13.52 -22.32
N TYR A 280 0.69 -13.54 -23.37
CA TYR A 280 0.75 -14.56 -24.41
C TYR A 280 2.11 -14.61 -25.13
N ARG A 281 2.71 -13.46 -25.44
CA ARG A 281 4.06 -13.41 -26.03
C ARG A 281 5.13 -14.03 -25.13
N HIS A 282 5.03 -13.82 -23.82
CA HIS A 282 5.94 -14.41 -22.84
C HIS A 282 5.75 -15.91 -22.70
N GLU A 283 4.52 -16.37 -22.54
CA GLU A 283 4.19 -17.78 -22.39
C GLU A 283 4.60 -18.60 -23.62
N SER A 284 4.35 -18.08 -24.83
CA SER A 284 4.68 -18.73 -26.08
C SER A 284 6.21 -18.81 -26.29
N ARG A 285 6.93 -17.74 -25.97
CA ARG A 285 8.40 -17.71 -26.09
C ARG A 285 9.08 -18.68 -25.13
N ASP A 286 8.57 -18.77 -23.91
CA ASP A 286 9.22 -19.50 -22.83
C ASP A 286 8.71 -20.94 -22.69
N SER A 287 7.78 -21.39 -23.56
CA SER A 287 7.19 -22.75 -23.60
C SER A 287 6.73 -23.21 -22.21
N ILE A 288 5.83 -22.45 -21.57
CA ILE A 288 5.29 -22.77 -20.25
C ILE A 288 4.45 -24.06 -20.34
N ASP A 289 4.81 -25.08 -19.54
CA ASP A 289 4.22 -26.43 -19.51
C ASP A 289 3.54 -26.75 -18.18
N PHE A 290 3.16 -25.73 -17.42
CA PHE A 290 2.52 -25.83 -16.09
C PHE A 290 1.36 -24.84 -15.99
N PRO A 291 0.42 -25.02 -15.02
CA PRO A 291 -0.70 -24.12 -14.83
C PRO A 291 -0.27 -22.65 -14.78
N SER A 292 -0.89 -21.83 -15.60
CA SER A 292 -0.67 -20.39 -15.66
C SER A 292 -1.99 -19.65 -15.45
N TYR A 293 -1.99 -18.70 -14.53
CA TYR A 293 -3.15 -17.89 -14.18
C TYR A 293 -2.85 -16.41 -14.35
N CYS A 294 -3.82 -15.68 -14.84
CA CYS A 294 -3.84 -14.22 -14.87
C CYS A 294 -5.29 -13.73 -14.83
N ASP A 295 -5.59 -12.73 -14.01
CA ASP A 295 -6.90 -12.06 -13.98
C ASP A 295 -6.89 -10.68 -14.65
N PHE A 296 -5.71 -10.24 -15.12
CA PHE A 296 -5.46 -8.94 -15.75
C PHE A 296 -5.73 -7.73 -14.84
N LEU A 297 -5.79 -7.95 -13.52
CA LEU A 297 -5.99 -6.89 -12.52
C LEU A 297 -4.68 -6.38 -11.92
N SER A 298 -3.53 -6.95 -12.34
CA SER A 298 -2.21 -6.56 -11.86
C SER A 298 -2.11 -6.63 -10.33
N LEU A 299 -1.55 -5.61 -9.69
CA LEU A 299 -1.47 -5.52 -8.22
C LEU A 299 -2.83 -5.37 -7.53
N SER A 300 -3.89 -5.03 -8.27
CA SER A 300 -5.27 -5.00 -7.74
C SER A 300 -5.94 -6.36 -7.69
N SER A 301 -5.26 -7.44 -8.11
CA SER A 301 -5.77 -8.80 -8.02
C SER A 301 -6.18 -9.18 -6.59
N PRO A 302 -7.39 -9.71 -6.37
CA PRO A 302 -7.90 -10.01 -5.02
C PRO A 302 -7.01 -10.98 -4.23
N LEU A 303 -6.38 -11.97 -4.90
CA LEU A 303 -5.48 -12.90 -4.23
C LEU A 303 -4.19 -12.23 -3.80
N VAL A 304 -3.61 -11.40 -4.67
CA VAL A 304 -2.39 -10.62 -4.42
C VAL A 304 -2.60 -9.70 -3.22
N GLN A 305 -3.71 -8.97 -3.19
CA GLN A 305 -4.10 -8.10 -2.08
C GLN A 305 -4.32 -8.91 -0.77
N LYS A 306 -5.06 -10.01 -0.86
CA LYS A 306 -5.34 -10.90 0.29
C LYS A 306 -4.06 -11.49 0.87
N TRP A 307 -3.09 -11.86 0.04
CA TRP A 307 -1.84 -12.48 0.47
C TRP A 307 -0.74 -11.47 0.80
N GLY A 308 -0.98 -10.18 0.56
CA GLY A 308 -0.06 -9.09 0.88
C GLY A 308 1.20 -9.08 0.01
N ILE A 309 1.11 -9.58 -1.23
CA ILE A 309 2.24 -9.57 -2.18
C ILE A 309 2.40 -8.16 -2.73
N ARG A 310 3.58 -7.57 -2.56
CA ARG A 310 3.88 -6.17 -2.93
C ARG A 310 5.02 -6.06 -3.93
N GLU A 311 5.90 -7.04 -3.93
CA GLU A 311 7.07 -7.09 -4.82
C GLU A 311 6.98 -8.23 -5.81
N LEU A 312 7.59 -8.05 -6.96
CA LEU A 312 7.72 -9.05 -7.99
C LEU A 312 9.18 -9.15 -8.47
N PRO A 313 9.64 -10.35 -8.83
CA PRO A 313 8.91 -11.62 -8.67
C PRO A 313 8.74 -11.99 -7.21
N TYR A 314 7.72 -12.78 -6.85
CA TYR A 314 7.53 -13.33 -5.51
C TYR A 314 7.29 -14.84 -5.62
N ILE A 315 8.05 -15.63 -4.89
CA ILE A 315 8.01 -17.09 -4.98
C ILE A 315 7.60 -17.66 -3.62
N ILE A 316 6.75 -18.67 -3.66
CA ILE A 316 6.36 -19.44 -2.49
C ILE A 316 6.69 -20.91 -2.74
N LEU A 317 7.43 -21.52 -1.84
CA LEU A 317 7.72 -22.96 -1.82
C LEU A 317 6.96 -23.59 -0.65
N VAL A 318 6.15 -24.60 -0.96
CA VAL A 318 5.25 -25.25 0.00
C VAL A 318 5.68 -26.72 0.18
N THR A 319 5.65 -27.20 1.42
CA THR A 319 5.92 -28.59 1.78
C THR A 319 4.75 -29.51 1.40
N PRO A 320 4.93 -30.85 1.37
CA PRO A 320 3.83 -31.79 1.17
C PRO A 320 2.71 -31.67 2.22
N GLU A 321 3.03 -31.23 3.42
CA GLU A 321 2.07 -30.99 4.53
C GLU A 321 1.24 -29.70 4.33
N GLY A 322 1.55 -28.92 3.28
CA GLY A 322 0.84 -27.67 2.95
C GLY A 322 1.35 -26.45 3.71
N ASN A 323 2.53 -26.51 4.34
CA ASN A 323 3.15 -25.39 5.02
C ASN A 323 4.17 -24.68 4.12
N ILE A 324 4.33 -23.38 4.30
CA ILE A 324 5.30 -22.57 3.57
C ILE A 324 6.70 -22.94 4.06
N ALA A 325 7.51 -23.49 3.17
CA ALA A 325 8.91 -23.80 3.42
C ALA A 325 9.83 -22.60 3.17
N ALA A 326 9.49 -21.80 2.15
CA ALA A 326 10.21 -20.57 1.79
C ALA A 326 9.27 -19.62 1.06
N SER A 327 9.48 -18.31 1.25
CA SER A 327 8.76 -17.27 0.51
C SER A 327 9.59 -16.01 0.44
N GLY A 328 9.54 -15.30 -0.69
CA GLY A 328 10.25 -14.03 -0.86
C GLY A 328 10.40 -13.61 -2.30
N SER A 329 10.96 -12.41 -2.48
CA SER A 329 11.25 -11.80 -3.78
C SER A 329 12.64 -12.13 -4.32
N GLU A 330 13.58 -12.45 -3.43
CA GLU A 330 14.98 -12.72 -3.77
C GLU A 330 15.28 -14.22 -3.81
N TRP A 331 15.41 -14.76 -5.02
CA TRP A 331 15.64 -16.21 -5.21
C TRP A 331 16.83 -16.77 -4.42
N MET A 332 17.96 -16.04 -4.43
CA MET A 332 19.21 -16.56 -3.88
C MET A 332 19.23 -16.61 -2.34
N THR A 333 18.55 -15.68 -1.70
CA THR A 333 18.47 -15.57 -0.24
C THR A 333 17.26 -16.30 0.33
N ASP A 334 16.12 -16.23 -0.34
CA ASP A 334 14.86 -16.67 0.23
C ASP A 334 14.51 -18.10 -0.16
N ILE A 335 14.76 -18.49 -1.41
CA ILE A 335 14.29 -19.76 -1.97
C ILE A 335 15.40 -20.79 -2.12
N GLN A 336 16.56 -20.38 -2.66
CA GLN A 336 17.66 -21.31 -3.01
C GLN A 336 18.21 -22.09 -1.81
N PRO A 337 18.41 -21.51 -0.62
CA PRO A 337 18.90 -22.26 0.53
C PRO A 337 17.99 -23.43 0.88
N VAL A 338 16.68 -23.21 0.98
CA VAL A 338 15.70 -24.25 1.28
C VAL A 338 15.57 -25.26 0.15
N ALA A 339 15.63 -24.78 -1.11
CA ALA A 339 15.57 -25.66 -2.28
C ALA A 339 16.76 -26.62 -2.37
N ASN A 340 17.93 -26.24 -1.87
CA ASN A 340 19.13 -27.10 -1.83
C ASN A 340 19.01 -28.25 -0.82
N GLU A 341 18.19 -28.10 0.22
CA GLU A 341 17.95 -29.11 1.24
C GLU A 341 16.92 -30.17 0.80
N LEU A 342 16.21 -29.90 -0.28
CA LEU A 342 15.20 -30.80 -0.87
C LEU A 342 15.80 -31.80 -1.84
#